data_739061b41d44837fe8a0a3507cc71739
#
_entry.id   739061b41d44837fe8a0a3507cc71739
#
_cell.length_a   1.000
_cell.length_b   1.000
_cell.length_c   1.000
_cell.angle_alpha   90.00
_cell.angle_beta   90.00
_cell.angle_gamma   90.00
#
_symmetry.space_group_name_H-M   'P 1'
#
loop_
_entity.id
_entity.type
_entity.pdbx_description
1 polymer ?
#
loop_
_entity_poly.entity_id
_entity_poly.type
_entity_poly.pdbx_seq_one_letter_code
_entity_poly.pdbx_strand_id
1 'polypeptide(L)'
;FYKWTQWIFVQMFKKGLAYEKEFPINWCPSCKTGLANEEVVNGVCERCGSPVIRKVKSQWMLKITAYADKLIDDLDGLDYIERVKVSQKNWIGRSHGAEVDFQIKDKEEKLRIYTTRPDTLFGVTYMVVSPEHPYLDKYKDEIKNWDEIVAYREMAARKSDFERTELAKDKTGVAIDGLLAINPVNGEEIPIWVSDYVLMSYGTGAIMAVPAHDTRDWEFAKKFNLPIHEVIEGGDVEKEAFTDVATGTLVNSGFLTGKSVEEAKKEIIAWLEDKKVGTAKKNFKLRDWVFSRQRYWGEPIPIVHCPKCGNVPVPEDELPLKLPEVESYQPTGTGESPLAAIDSWVNTTCPCCGAPAKRETNTMPQWAGSSWYFLRYVD
;
A
#
# COMPACT_ATOMS: atom_id res chain seq x y z
N PHE A 1 4.03 -28.38 -18.03
CA PHE A 1 4.74 -27.10 -18.05
C PHE A 1 4.74 -26.43 -16.69
N TYR A 2 3.60 -26.26 -16.04
CA TYR A 2 3.51 -25.49 -14.80
C TYR A 2 4.08 -26.17 -13.54
N LYS A 3 4.58 -27.40 -13.63
CA LYS A 3 5.33 -28.04 -12.53
C LYS A 3 6.43 -27.13 -12.00
N TRP A 4 7.20 -26.51 -12.88
CA TRP A 4 8.31 -25.65 -12.50
C TRP A 4 7.86 -24.28 -11.95
N THR A 5 6.76 -23.73 -12.46
CA THR A 5 6.14 -22.54 -11.87
C THR A 5 5.69 -22.81 -10.44
N GLN A 6 5.07 -23.98 -10.20
CA GLN A 6 4.66 -24.41 -8.86
C GLN A 6 5.88 -24.65 -7.95
N TRP A 7 6.92 -25.29 -8.48
CA TRP A 7 8.16 -25.50 -7.75
C TRP A 7 8.82 -24.18 -7.32
N ILE A 8 8.88 -23.20 -8.23
CA ILE A 8 9.39 -21.83 -7.92
C ILE A 8 8.55 -21.20 -6.81
N PHE A 9 7.23 -21.33 -6.87
CA PHE A 9 6.36 -20.81 -5.81
C PHE A 9 6.67 -21.49 -4.45
N VAL A 10 6.84 -22.80 -4.42
CA VAL A 10 7.21 -23.54 -3.20
C VAL A 10 8.54 -23.04 -2.65
N GLN A 11 9.55 -22.80 -3.51
CA GLN A 11 10.84 -22.25 -3.06
C GLN A 11 10.69 -20.84 -2.50
N MET A 12 9.89 -19.99 -3.12
CA MET A 12 9.57 -18.64 -2.62
C MET A 12 8.86 -18.71 -1.27
N PHE A 13 7.89 -19.62 -1.12
CA PHE A 13 7.20 -19.85 0.15
C PHE A 13 8.18 -20.28 1.27
N LYS A 14 9.01 -21.28 1.02
CA LYS A 14 10.04 -21.74 1.96
C LYS A 14 11.02 -20.65 2.38
N LYS A 15 11.24 -19.64 1.52
CA LYS A 15 12.11 -18.48 1.79
C LYS A 15 11.36 -17.28 2.40
N GLY A 16 10.05 -17.39 2.68
CA GLY A 16 9.24 -16.29 3.19
C GLY A 16 8.99 -15.16 2.17
N LEU A 17 9.20 -15.45 0.88
CA LEU A 17 8.95 -14.51 -0.23
C LEU A 17 7.53 -14.63 -0.80
N ALA A 18 6.86 -15.76 -0.62
CA ALA A 18 5.43 -15.93 -0.85
C ALA A 18 4.72 -16.01 0.50
N TYR A 19 3.70 -15.19 0.70
CA TYR A 19 2.95 -15.10 1.96
C TYR A 19 1.49 -14.76 1.70
N GLU A 20 0.63 -15.08 2.64
CA GLU A 20 -0.79 -14.76 2.58
C GLU A 20 -1.09 -13.54 3.46
N LYS A 21 -1.93 -12.63 2.96
CA LYS A 21 -2.33 -11.41 3.67
C LYS A 21 -3.76 -11.04 3.31
N GLU A 22 -4.54 -10.69 4.34
CA GLU A 22 -5.86 -10.09 4.19
C GLU A 22 -5.73 -8.57 4.11
N PHE A 23 -6.25 -7.97 3.02
CA PHE A 23 -6.23 -6.52 2.82
C PHE A 23 -7.17 -6.11 1.67
N PRO A 24 -7.49 -4.81 1.53
CA PRO A 24 -8.28 -4.31 0.41
C PRO A 24 -7.52 -4.46 -0.92
N ILE A 25 -8.04 -5.27 -1.83
CA ILE A 25 -7.52 -5.48 -3.19
C ILE A 25 -8.40 -4.81 -4.23
N ASN A 26 -7.83 -4.61 -5.42
CA ASN A 26 -8.62 -4.32 -6.60
C ASN A 26 -9.45 -5.55 -6.97
N TRP A 27 -10.75 -5.38 -7.12
CA TRP A 27 -11.68 -6.45 -7.44
C TRP A 27 -12.48 -6.12 -8.68
N CYS A 28 -12.48 -7.01 -9.65
CA CYS A 28 -13.36 -6.89 -10.81
C CYS A 28 -14.69 -7.63 -10.55
N PRO A 29 -15.82 -6.92 -10.41
CA PRO A 29 -17.11 -7.55 -10.12
C PRO A 29 -17.65 -8.39 -11.31
N SER A 30 -17.26 -8.06 -12.55
CA SER A 30 -17.63 -8.80 -13.75
C SER A 30 -16.82 -10.09 -13.90
N CYS A 31 -15.49 -10.01 -13.81
CA CYS A 31 -14.61 -11.18 -13.83
C CYS A 31 -14.64 -11.98 -12.54
N LYS A 32 -15.18 -11.41 -11.44
CA LYS A 32 -15.26 -11.98 -10.09
C LYS A 32 -13.90 -12.47 -9.56
N THR A 33 -12.88 -11.63 -9.73
CA THR A 33 -11.49 -11.95 -9.34
C THR A 33 -10.75 -10.73 -8.82
N GLY A 34 -9.76 -10.98 -7.95
CA GLY A 34 -8.76 -9.98 -7.55
C GLY A 34 -7.83 -9.63 -8.72
N LEU A 35 -7.37 -8.40 -8.74
CA LEU A 35 -6.48 -7.85 -9.76
C LEU A 35 -5.23 -7.27 -9.10
N ALA A 36 -4.08 -7.41 -9.76
CA ALA A 36 -2.90 -6.60 -9.45
C ALA A 36 -3.12 -5.15 -9.90
N ASN A 37 -2.29 -4.23 -9.40
CA ASN A 37 -2.42 -2.82 -9.79
C ASN A 37 -2.23 -2.61 -11.30
N GLU A 38 -1.35 -3.39 -11.90
CA GLU A 38 -1.02 -3.35 -13.32
C GLU A 38 -2.16 -3.89 -14.22
N GLU A 39 -3.11 -4.64 -13.65
CA GLU A 39 -4.31 -5.14 -14.35
C GLU A 39 -5.50 -4.14 -14.28
N VAL A 40 -5.27 -2.96 -13.69
CA VAL A 40 -6.26 -1.87 -13.59
C VAL A 40 -5.78 -0.69 -14.42
N VAL A 41 -6.49 -0.38 -15.49
CA VAL A 41 -6.17 0.72 -16.40
C VAL A 41 -7.29 1.76 -16.34
N ASN A 42 -6.97 2.98 -15.93
CA ASN A 42 -7.96 4.07 -15.79
C ASN A 42 -9.19 3.69 -14.94
N GLY A 43 -8.97 2.95 -13.83
CA GLY A 43 -10.05 2.53 -12.92
C GLY A 43 -10.89 1.35 -13.42
N VAL A 44 -10.56 0.77 -14.58
CA VAL A 44 -11.28 -0.38 -15.14
C VAL A 44 -10.38 -1.61 -15.26
N CYS A 45 -11.01 -2.78 -15.26
CA CYS A 45 -10.33 -4.06 -15.47
C CYS A 45 -9.78 -4.13 -16.90
N GLU A 46 -8.48 -4.34 -17.05
CA GLU A 46 -7.79 -4.49 -18.34
C GLU A 46 -8.47 -5.56 -19.24
N ARG A 47 -8.98 -6.63 -18.63
CA ARG A 47 -9.55 -7.76 -19.36
C ARG A 47 -10.97 -7.52 -19.91
N CYS A 48 -11.86 -6.91 -19.10
CA CYS A 48 -13.29 -6.82 -19.44
C CYS A 48 -13.84 -5.39 -19.49
N GLY A 49 -13.03 -4.37 -19.17
CA GLY A 49 -13.44 -2.97 -19.18
C GLY A 49 -14.42 -2.56 -18.07
N SER A 50 -14.77 -3.47 -17.15
CA SER A 50 -15.69 -3.14 -16.04
C SER A 50 -15.00 -2.30 -14.98
N PRO A 51 -15.72 -1.35 -14.33
CA PRO A 51 -15.20 -0.62 -13.18
C PRO A 51 -14.71 -1.56 -12.08
N VAL A 52 -13.55 -1.24 -11.53
CA VAL A 52 -12.93 -2.00 -10.44
C VAL A 52 -13.36 -1.39 -9.12
N ILE A 53 -13.65 -2.25 -8.13
CA ILE A 53 -14.00 -1.85 -6.77
C ILE A 53 -12.94 -2.34 -5.78
N ARG A 54 -12.98 -1.83 -4.54
CA ARG A 54 -12.14 -2.35 -3.45
C ARG A 54 -12.90 -3.44 -2.69
N LYS A 55 -12.22 -4.56 -2.42
CA LYS A 55 -12.77 -5.67 -1.64
C LYS A 55 -11.69 -6.22 -0.72
N VAL A 56 -11.99 -6.34 0.57
CA VAL A 56 -11.10 -7.01 1.52
C VAL A 56 -11.15 -8.51 1.27
N LYS A 57 -9.98 -9.11 1.08
CA LYS A 57 -9.85 -10.55 0.82
C LYS A 57 -8.44 -11.04 1.16
N SER A 58 -8.34 -12.27 1.66
CA SER A 58 -7.04 -12.94 1.78
C SER A 58 -6.47 -13.26 0.41
N GLN A 59 -5.20 -12.91 0.20
CA GLN A 59 -4.50 -13.09 -1.07
C GLN A 59 -3.06 -13.54 -0.84
N TRP A 60 -2.60 -14.41 -1.73
CA TRP A 60 -1.17 -14.69 -1.84
C TRP A 60 -0.45 -13.50 -2.44
N MET A 61 0.67 -13.17 -1.84
CA MET A 61 1.55 -12.06 -2.24
C MET A 61 2.96 -12.59 -2.51
N LEU A 62 3.62 -12.03 -3.51
CA LEU A 62 5.07 -12.20 -3.67
C LEU A 62 5.78 -10.92 -3.19
N LYS A 63 6.73 -11.12 -2.27
CA LYS A 63 7.48 -10.04 -1.61
C LYS A 63 8.59 -9.49 -2.52
N ILE A 64 8.20 -8.91 -3.65
CA ILE A 64 9.14 -8.31 -4.61
C ILE A 64 9.87 -7.11 -4.03
N THR A 65 9.28 -6.43 -3.04
CA THR A 65 9.91 -5.31 -2.33
C THR A 65 11.17 -5.72 -1.55
N ALA A 66 11.33 -7.01 -1.22
CA ALA A 66 12.55 -7.51 -0.60
C ALA A 66 13.81 -7.32 -1.46
N TYR A 67 13.63 -7.15 -2.77
CA TYR A 67 14.69 -6.95 -3.75
C TYR A 67 14.73 -5.51 -4.30
N ALA A 68 13.92 -4.59 -3.80
CA ALA A 68 13.77 -3.26 -4.35
C ALA A 68 15.10 -2.47 -4.36
N ASP A 69 15.88 -2.52 -3.27
CA ASP A 69 17.21 -1.89 -3.22
C ASP A 69 18.14 -2.50 -4.27
N LYS A 70 18.23 -3.83 -4.27
CA LYS A 70 19.11 -4.54 -5.20
C LYS A 70 18.75 -4.29 -6.66
N LEU A 71 17.46 -4.23 -6.98
CA LEU A 71 16.98 -3.92 -8.33
C LEU A 71 17.37 -2.50 -8.79
N ILE A 72 17.53 -1.55 -7.88
CA ILE A 72 18.02 -0.20 -8.19
C ILE A 72 19.55 -0.20 -8.31
N ASP A 73 20.23 -0.77 -7.33
CA ASP A 73 21.69 -0.67 -7.18
C ASP A 73 22.42 -1.47 -8.28
N ASP A 74 21.90 -2.64 -8.66
CA ASP A 74 22.47 -3.48 -9.70
C ASP A 74 22.29 -2.89 -11.13
N LEU A 75 21.42 -1.88 -11.32
CA LEU A 75 21.26 -1.21 -12.61
C LEU A 75 22.54 -0.48 -13.06
N ASP A 76 23.35 -0.01 -12.12
CA ASP A 76 24.54 0.77 -12.44
C ASP A 76 25.61 -0.09 -13.16
N GLY A 77 25.64 -1.40 -12.88
CA GLY A 77 26.52 -2.38 -13.51
C GLY A 77 26.05 -2.92 -14.87
N LEU A 78 24.84 -2.54 -15.33
CA LEU A 78 24.27 -3.05 -16.58
C LEU A 78 24.54 -2.11 -17.75
N ASP A 79 24.82 -2.69 -18.93
CA ASP A 79 24.94 -1.95 -20.19
C ASP A 79 23.57 -1.63 -20.78
N TYR A 80 22.75 -0.90 -20.02
CA TYR A 80 21.45 -0.40 -20.45
C TYR A 80 21.53 1.07 -20.81
N ILE A 81 20.74 1.48 -21.79
CA ILE A 81 20.60 2.91 -22.12
C ILE A 81 20.03 3.65 -20.89
N GLU A 82 20.50 4.87 -20.65
CA GLU A 82 20.17 5.64 -19.43
C GLU A 82 18.67 5.81 -19.22
N ARG A 83 17.90 6.05 -20.29
CA ARG A 83 16.44 6.16 -20.22
C ARG A 83 15.77 4.94 -19.57
N VAL A 84 16.28 3.73 -19.84
CA VAL A 84 15.74 2.49 -19.27
C VAL A 84 16.08 2.41 -17.79
N LYS A 85 17.33 2.73 -17.41
CA LYS A 85 17.75 2.79 -16.00
C LYS A 85 16.90 3.76 -15.19
N VAL A 86 16.71 4.98 -15.68
CA VAL A 86 15.90 6.02 -15.05
C VAL A 86 14.45 5.57 -14.92
N SER A 87 13.87 4.98 -15.97
CA SER A 87 12.49 4.48 -15.93
C SER A 87 12.32 3.40 -14.86
N GLN A 88 13.24 2.46 -14.74
CA GLN A 88 13.19 1.39 -13.73
C GLN A 88 13.40 1.95 -12.31
N LYS A 89 14.37 2.86 -12.11
CA LYS A 89 14.57 3.53 -10.82
C LYS A 89 13.33 4.30 -10.38
N ASN A 90 12.68 5.00 -11.29
CA ASN A 90 11.45 5.75 -11.00
C ASN A 90 10.24 4.82 -10.71
N TRP A 91 10.16 3.68 -11.39
CA TRP A 91 9.12 2.67 -11.13
C TRP A 91 9.26 2.07 -9.75
N ILE A 92 10.47 1.67 -9.36
CA ILE A 92 10.75 1.14 -8.01
C ILE A 92 10.58 2.24 -6.97
N GLY A 93 11.04 3.45 -7.27
CA GLY A 93 10.77 4.67 -6.53
C GLY A 93 11.26 4.64 -5.09
N ARG A 94 12.56 4.36 -4.89
CA ARG A 94 13.19 4.43 -3.57
C ARG A 94 13.15 5.85 -3.03
N SER A 95 12.66 6.02 -1.82
CA SER A 95 12.62 7.29 -1.10
C SER A 95 13.20 7.14 0.30
N HIS A 96 13.86 8.18 0.76
CA HIS A 96 14.39 8.31 2.12
C HIS A 96 13.59 9.34 2.87
N GLY A 97 13.22 9.04 4.10
CA GLY A 97 12.42 9.91 4.94
C GLY A 97 12.42 9.44 6.39
N ALA A 98 11.35 9.72 7.09
CA ALA A 98 11.14 9.28 8.46
C ALA A 98 9.70 8.76 8.68
N GLU A 99 9.56 7.76 9.53
CA GLU A 99 8.31 7.51 10.23
C GLU A 99 8.25 8.41 11.45
N VAL A 100 7.12 9.06 11.67
CA VAL A 100 6.90 10.01 12.78
C VAL A 100 5.61 9.67 13.48
N ASP A 101 5.64 9.66 14.80
CA ASP A 101 4.51 9.35 15.67
C ASP A 101 3.89 10.65 16.21
N PHE A 102 2.66 10.94 15.81
CA PHE A 102 1.83 11.99 16.35
C PHE A 102 0.94 11.41 17.44
N GLN A 103 1.07 11.90 18.66
CA GLN A 103 0.20 11.46 19.77
C GLN A 103 -1.24 11.90 19.49
N ILE A 104 -2.22 11.00 19.62
CA ILE A 104 -3.62 11.41 19.66
C ILE A 104 -3.88 12.01 21.05
N LYS A 105 -4.43 13.23 21.09
CA LYS A 105 -4.68 13.94 22.34
C LYS A 105 -5.52 13.10 23.29
N ASP A 106 -5.10 13.03 24.55
CA ASP A 106 -5.74 12.29 25.65
C ASP A 106 -5.88 10.78 25.39
N LYS A 107 -5.05 10.21 24.48
CA LYS A 107 -5.00 8.77 24.17
C LYS A 107 -3.57 8.24 24.33
N GLU A 108 -3.45 6.93 24.53
CA GLU A 108 -2.14 6.24 24.52
C GLU A 108 -1.63 6.00 23.09
N GLU A 109 -2.55 5.96 22.12
CA GLU A 109 -2.25 5.66 20.73
C GLU A 109 -1.64 6.84 19.99
N LYS A 110 -0.80 6.46 19.03
CA LYS A 110 -0.08 7.37 18.14
C LYS A 110 -0.51 7.18 16.71
N LEU A 111 -0.71 8.26 16.00
CA LEU A 111 -0.92 8.24 14.56
C LEU A 111 0.46 8.28 13.89
N ARG A 112 0.91 7.14 13.38
CA ARG A 112 2.19 7.04 12.68
C ARG A 112 2.04 7.43 11.22
N ILE A 113 2.91 8.31 10.74
CA ILE A 113 3.00 8.71 9.34
C ILE A 113 4.39 8.39 8.77
N TYR A 114 4.47 8.33 7.44
CA TYR A 114 5.73 8.37 6.71
C TYR A 114 5.82 9.66 5.91
N THR A 115 6.96 10.35 6.00
CA THR A 115 7.24 11.54 5.20
C THR A 115 8.64 11.54 4.61
N THR A 116 8.79 12.05 3.38
CA THR A 116 10.08 12.35 2.76
C THR A 116 10.59 13.74 3.13
N ARG A 117 9.76 14.51 3.85
CA ARG A 117 9.99 15.90 4.24
C ARG A 117 9.88 16.10 5.76
N PRO A 118 10.66 15.35 6.57
CA PRO A 118 10.65 15.56 8.04
C PRO A 118 11.15 16.96 8.44
N ASP A 119 11.91 17.62 7.59
CA ASP A 119 12.36 19.00 7.74
C ASP A 119 11.20 20.01 7.89
N THR A 120 10.01 19.69 7.36
CA THR A 120 8.85 20.59 7.40
C THR A 120 7.87 20.33 8.56
N LEU A 121 8.24 19.50 9.54
CA LEU A 121 7.37 19.13 10.67
C LEU A 121 6.81 20.33 11.44
N PHE A 122 7.56 21.43 11.56
CA PHE A 122 7.09 22.65 12.21
C PHE A 122 5.96 23.36 11.43
N GLY A 123 5.80 23.06 10.16
CA GLY A 123 4.75 23.61 9.29
C GLY A 123 3.49 22.75 9.18
N VAL A 124 3.39 21.67 9.96
CA VAL A 124 2.22 20.80 9.95
C VAL A 124 1.03 21.51 10.60
N THR A 125 -0.05 21.69 9.86
CA THR A 125 -1.25 22.38 10.35
C THR A 125 -2.47 21.48 10.47
N TYR A 126 -2.45 20.30 9.88
CA TYR A 126 -3.47 19.26 10.03
C TYR A 126 -2.90 17.88 9.68
N MET A 127 -3.62 16.85 10.11
CA MET A 127 -3.37 15.46 9.73
C MET A 127 -4.49 14.96 8.83
N VAL A 128 -4.21 14.00 7.97
CA VAL A 128 -5.22 13.36 7.14
C VAL A 128 -5.09 11.85 7.26
N VAL A 129 -6.21 11.17 7.48
CA VAL A 129 -6.30 9.71 7.46
C VAL A 129 -7.14 9.23 6.28
N SER A 130 -6.81 8.03 5.81
CA SER A 130 -7.62 7.32 4.81
C SER A 130 -9.03 7.04 5.34
N PRO A 131 -10.07 7.03 4.48
CA PRO A 131 -11.42 6.60 4.85
C PRO A 131 -11.49 5.18 5.43
N GLU A 132 -10.52 4.33 5.13
CA GLU A 132 -10.42 2.95 5.62
C GLU A 132 -9.53 2.81 6.87
N HIS A 133 -9.05 3.91 7.43
CA HIS A 133 -8.12 3.87 8.57
C HIS A 133 -8.77 3.25 9.82
N PRO A 134 -8.12 2.26 10.49
CA PRO A 134 -8.70 1.52 11.62
C PRO A 134 -9.12 2.39 12.82
N TYR A 135 -8.48 3.55 12.99
CA TYR A 135 -8.79 4.46 14.09
C TYR A 135 -10.19 5.08 13.98
N LEU A 136 -10.75 5.18 12.78
CA LEU A 136 -12.11 5.66 12.61
C LEU A 136 -13.10 4.73 13.31
N ASP A 137 -12.97 3.43 13.09
CA ASP A 137 -13.84 2.43 13.74
C ASP A 137 -13.54 2.29 15.25
N LYS A 138 -12.27 2.42 15.63
CA LYS A 138 -11.83 2.33 17.03
C LYS A 138 -12.42 3.45 17.90
N TYR A 139 -12.45 4.67 17.35
CA TYR A 139 -12.90 5.87 18.09
C TYR A 139 -14.30 6.36 17.69
N LYS A 140 -15.08 5.54 16.98
CA LYS A 140 -16.40 5.91 16.46
C LYS A 140 -17.34 6.53 17.52
N ASP A 141 -17.29 6.05 18.76
CA ASP A 141 -18.16 6.52 19.86
C ASP A 141 -17.70 7.88 20.43
N GLU A 142 -16.51 8.33 20.10
CA GLU A 142 -15.94 9.61 20.50
C GLU A 142 -15.99 10.66 19.38
N ILE A 143 -16.19 10.23 18.14
CA ILE A 143 -16.31 11.09 16.96
C ILE A 143 -17.74 11.66 16.95
N LYS A 144 -17.87 12.97 17.19
CA LYS A 144 -19.16 13.62 17.31
C LYS A 144 -19.95 13.69 16.00
N ASN A 145 -19.26 13.78 14.87
CA ASN A 145 -19.84 13.82 13.54
C ASN A 145 -19.71 12.49 12.80
N TRP A 146 -19.87 11.36 13.51
CA TRP A 146 -19.69 10.01 12.95
C TRP A 146 -20.51 9.74 11.68
N ASP A 147 -21.74 10.21 11.63
CA ASP A 147 -22.62 10.01 10.46
C ASP A 147 -22.06 10.67 9.18
N GLU A 148 -21.42 11.83 9.30
CA GLU A 148 -20.75 12.50 8.18
C GLU A 148 -19.52 11.69 7.73
N ILE A 149 -18.76 11.14 8.68
CA ILE A 149 -17.60 10.27 8.38
C ILE A 149 -18.07 9.00 7.64
N VAL A 150 -19.16 8.37 8.09
CA VAL A 150 -19.73 7.19 7.42
C VAL A 150 -20.16 7.51 6.00
N ALA A 151 -20.91 8.58 5.80
CA ALA A 151 -21.34 9.03 4.46
C ALA A 151 -20.15 9.30 3.53
N TYR A 152 -19.09 9.93 4.07
CA TYR A 152 -17.86 10.18 3.30
C TYR A 152 -17.13 8.87 2.95
N ARG A 153 -17.02 7.91 3.87
CA ARG A 153 -16.45 6.58 3.64
C ARG A 153 -17.18 5.83 2.53
N GLU A 154 -18.51 5.86 2.54
CA GLU A 154 -19.33 5.25 1.49
C GLU A 154 -19.12 5.89 0.12
N MET A 155 -18.98 7.21 0.05
CA MET A 155 -18.65 7.93 -1.17
C MET A 155 -17.26 7.55 -1.69
N ALA A 156 -16.26 7.56 -0.80
CA ALA A 156 -14.88 7.22 -1.15
C ALA A 156 -14.71 5.76 -1.61
N ALA A 157 -15.47 4.82 -1.01
CA ALA A 157 -15.44 3.40 -1.37
C ALA A 157 -15.90 3.11 -2.81
N ARG A 158 -16.63 4.04 -3.43
CA ARG A 158 -17.08 3.92 -4.84
C ARG A 158 -16.01 4.34 -5.85
N LYS A 159 -14.92 4.97 -5.38
CA LYS A 159 -13.83 5.46 -6.22
C LYS A 159 -12.66 4.47 -6.21
N SER A 160 -12.05 4.26 -7.36
CA SER A 160 -10.77 3.55 -7.48
C SER A 160 -9.61 4.40 -6.90
N ASP A 161 -8.49 3.77 -6.58
CA ASP A 161 -7.28 4.49 -6.12
C ASP A 161 -6.83 5.52 -7.18
N PHE A 162 -6.98 5.22 -8.46
CA PHE A 162 -6.64 6.12 -9.55
C PHE A 162 -7.53 7.38 -9.59
N GLU A 163 -8.85 7.20 -9.43
CA GLU A 163 -9.80 8.33 -9.34
C GLU A 163 -9.55 9.19 -8.11
N ARG A 164 -9.10 8.58 -7.00
CA ARG A 164 -8.80 9.27 -5.75
C ARG A 164 -7.51 10.11 -5.83
N THR A 165 -6.51 9.68 -6.60
CA THR A 165 -5.19 10.32 -6.62
C THR A 165 -4.91 11.12 -7.88
N GLU A 166 -5.24 10.59 -9.06
CA GLU A 166 -4.84 11.17 -10.34
C GLU A 166 -5.95 11.99 -11.01
N LEU A 167 -7.22 11.56 -10.86
CA LEU A 167 -8.36 12.21 -11.51
C LEU A 167 -9.06 13.24 -10.61
N ALA A 168 -8.79 13.24 -9.31
CA ALA A 168 -9.44 14.13 -8.37
C ALA A 168 -8.99 15.59 -8.58
N LYS A 169 -9.80 16.36 -9.34
CA LYS A 169 -9.61 17.82 -9.50
C LYS A 169 -10.01 18.58 -8.23
N ASP A 170 -11.03 18.11 -7.54
CA ASP A 170 -11.56 18.75 -6.34
C ASP A 170 -11.09 17.99 -5.08
N LYS A 171 -10.51 18.73 -4.15
CA LYS A 171 -10.17 18.17 -2.83
C LYS A 171 -11.46 18.01 -2.00
N THR A 172 -11.66 16.82 -1.46
CA THR A 172 -12.78 16.51 -0.56
C THR A 172 -12.27 15.96 0.76
N GLY A 173 -12.99 16.19 1.83
CA GLY A 173 -12.64 15.68 3.15
C GLY A 173 -13.65 16.11 4.21
N VAL A 174 -13.60 15.43 5.36
CA VAL A 174 -14.40 15.71 6.54
C VAL A 174 -13.47 15.80 7.74
N ALA A 175 -13.59 16.87 8.53
CA ALA A 175 -12.88 17.00 9.80
C ALA A 175 -13.42 15.97 10.81
N ILE A 176 -12.56 15.41 11.65
CA ILE A 176 -12.99 14.52 12.71
C ILE A 176 -13.24 15.34 13.97
N ASP A 177 -14.50 15.55 14.33
CA ASP A 177 -14.87 16.27 15.54
C ASP A 177 -14.66 15.41 16.79
N GLY A 178 -13.80 15.89 17.70
CA GLY A 178 -13.51 15.22 18.98
C GLY A 178 -12.14 14.55 19.05
N LEU A 179 -11.40 14.44 17.93
CA LEU A 179 -10.04 13.93 17.93
C LEU A 179 -9.06 14.98 17.40
N LEU A 180 -7.95 15.16 18.11
CA LEU A 180 -6.82 16.01 17.72
C LEU A 180 -5.54 15.20 17.76
N ALA A 181 -4.55 15.58 16.96
CA ALA A 181 -3.20 15.06 17.05
C ALA A 181 -2.28 16.13 17.66
N ILE A 182 -1.21 15.69 18.31
CA ILE A 182 -0.20 16.57 18.88
C ILE A 182 1.04 16.49 18.01
N ASN A 183 1.47 17.63 17.49
CA ASN A 183 2.70 17.71 16.72
C ASN A 183 3.90 17.49 17.65
N PRO A 184 4.74 16.46 17.40
CA PRO A 184 5.82 16.10 18.33
C PRO A 184 6.93 17.16 18.47
N VAL A 185 7.10 18.07 17.50
CA VAL A 185 8.21 19.03 17.50
C VAL A 185 7.92 20.34 18.23
N ASN A 186 6.64 20.74 18.31
CA ASN A 186 6.23 22.00 18.95
C ASN A 186 5.10 21.87 19.98
N GLY A 187 4.48 20.68 20.08
CA GLY A 187 3.39 20.42 21.01
C GLY A 187 2.02 20.99 20.59
N GLU A 188 1.90 21.52 19.39
CA GLU A 188 0.64 22.07 18.89
C GLU A 188 -0.40 21.00 18.66
N GLU A 189 -1.64 21.33 19.02
CA GLU A 189 -2.82 20.49 18.77
C GLU A 189 -3.34 20.80 17.36
N ILE A 190 -3.38 19.77 16.51
CA ILE A 190 -3.76 19.91 15.11
C ILE A 190 -4.97 19.02 14.78
N PRO A 191 -5.90 19.49 13.92
CA PRO A 191 -7.08 18.71 13.54
C PRO A 191 -6.70 17.49 12.71
N ILE A 192 -7.53 16.43 12.82
CA ILE A 192 -7.44 15.24 11.98
C ILE A 192 -8.59 15.25 11.00
N TRP A 193 -8.31 15.02 9.74
CA TRP A 193 -9.28 14.95 8.65
C TRP A 193 -9.35 13.56 8.07
N VAL A 194 -10.49 13.20 7.51
CA VAL A 194 -10.65 12.05 6.62
C VAL A 194 -10.69 12.56 5.18
N SER A 195 -9.83 12.03 4.33
CA SER A 195 -9.87 12.38 2.90
C SER A 195 -9.47 11.22 2.01
N ASP A 196 -10.10 11.16 0.85
CA ASP A 196 -9.97 10.06 -0.09
C ASP A 196 -8.64 10.07 -0.88
N TYR A 197 -7.88 11.17 -0.88
CA TYR A 197 -6.56 11.19 -1.52
C TYR A 197 -5.48 10.47 -0.70
N VAL A 198 -5.75 10.11 0.56
CA VAL A 198 -4.89 9.26 1.38
C VAL A 198 -5.30 7.80 1.24
N LEU A 199 -4.35 6.93 0.92
CA LEU A 199 -4.60 5.51 0.66
C LEU A 199 -4.01 4.62 1.75
N MET A 200 -4.79 3.64 2.22
CA MET A 200 -4.26 2.57 3.12
C MET A 200 -3.19 1.70 2.46
N SER A 201 -3.17 1.66 1.15
CA SER A 201 -2.20 0.88 0.36
C SER A 201 -0.83 1.55 0.24
N TYR A 202 -0.70 2.81 0.68
CA TYR A 202 0.56 3.56 0.65
C TYR A 202 0.91 4.12 2.02
N GLY A 203 2.10 3.79 2.54
CA GLY A 203 2.53 4.21 3.86
C GLY A 203 1.72 3.57 4.98
N THR A 204 1.26 4.40 5.90
CA THR A 204 0.50 4.00 7.10
C THR A 204 -1.01 4.23 6.97
N GLY A 205 -1.48 4.78 5.86
CA GLY A 205 -2.86 5.26 5.72
C GLY A 205 -3.13 6.59 6.43
N ALA A 206 -2.08 7.26 6.88
CA ALA A 206 -2.12 8.58 7.48
C ALA A 206 -0.98 9.45 6.96
N ILE A 207 -1.20 10.74 6.84
CA ILE A 207 -0.19 11.72 6.46
C ILE A 207 -0.25 12.95 7.37
N MET A 208 0.87 13.62 7.51
CA MET A 208 0.93 15.01 7.94
C MET A 208 0.74 15.93 6.74
N ALA A 209 0.08 17.04 6.91
CA ALA A 209 -0.13 18.03 5.85
C ALA A 209 0.64 19.32 6.15
N VAL A 210 1.39 19.78 5.14
CA VAL A 210 2.21 20.99 5.20
C VAL A 210 1.82 21.92 4.04
N PRO A 211 0.76 22.70 4.18
CA PRO A 211 0.20 23.50 3.08
C PRO A 211 1.21 24.47 2.45
N ALA A 212 2.11 25.04 3.22
CA ALA A 212 3.11 25.95 2.69
C ALA A 212 4.06 25.31 1.66
N HIS A 213 4.25 23.96 1.71
CA HIS A 213 5.31 23.28 0.94
C HIS A 213 4.85 22.04 0.19
N ASP A 214 3.54 21.78 0.11
CA ASP A 214 2.92 20.75 -0.75
C ASP A 214 1.69 21.32 -1.46
N THR A 215 1.65 21.22 -2.78
CA THR A 215 0.58 21.80 -3.59
C THR A 215 -0.80 21.20 -3.26
N ARG A 216 -0.86 19.89 -2.99
CA ARG A 216 -2.14 19.22 -2.66
C ARG A 216 -2.66 19.66 -1.30
N ASP A 217 -1.75 19.80 -0.34
CA ASP A 217 -2.07 20.27 1.00
C ASP A 217 -2.49 21.74 0.98
N TRP A 218 -1.84 22.55 0.14
CA TRP A 218 -2.18 23.95 -0.04
C TRP A 218 -3.60 24.13 -0.63
N GLU A 219 -3.93 23.40 -1.70
CA GLU A 219 -5.26 23.41 -2.30
C GLU A 219 -6.34 22.98 -1.30
N PHE A 220 -6.04 21.95 -0.48
CA PHE A 220 -6.94 21.49 0.58
C PHE A 220 -7.10 22.56 1.66
N ALA A 221 -6.00 23.13 2.15
CA ALA A 221 -6.04 24.17 3.17
C ALA A 221 -6.80 25.41 2.71
N LYS A 222 -6.60 25.87 1.48
CA LYS A 222 -7.37 26.99 0.90
C LYS A 222 -8.85 26.68 0.81
N LYS A 223 -9.22 25.47 0.39
CA LYS A 223 -10.62 25.05 0.28
C LYS A 223 -11.34 25.02 1.63
N PHE A 224 -10.66 24.51 2.66
CA PHE A 224 -11.24 24.33 3.99
C PHE A 224 -10.84 25.43 5.00
N ASN A 225 -10.19 26.50 4.52
CA ASN A 225 -9.76 27.64 5.31
C ASN A 225 -8.89 27.24 6.52
N LEU A 226 -7.91 26.33 6.28
CA LEU A 226 -6.97 25.87 7.28
C LEU A 226 -5.71 26.76 7.29
N PRO A 227 -4.98 26.83 8.43
CA PRO A 227 -3.75 27.62 8.53
C PRO A 227 -2.66 27.16 7.56
N ILE A 228 -1.86 28.08 7.08
CA ILE A 228 -0.68 27.83 6.23
C ILE A 228 0.52 28.46 6.92
N HIS A 229 1.47 27.64 7.38
CA HIS A 229 2.66 28.09 8.11
C HIS A 229 3.90 27.89 7.24
N GLU A 230 4.53 29.00 6.83
CA GLU A 230 5.78 28.96 6.09
C GLU A 230 6.92 28.50 7.00
N VAL A 231 7.64 27.46 6.60
CA VAL A 231 8.80 26.91 7.30
C VAL A 231 10.05 26.81 6.42
N ILE A 232 9.94 27.13 5.13
CA ILE A 232 11.07 27.29 4.21
C ILE A 232 10.86 28.59 3.46
N GLU A 233 11.83 29.51 3.58
CA GLU A 233 11.82 30.79 2.90
C GLU A 233 12.04 30.64 1.39
N GLY A 234 11.33 31.40 0.57
CA GLY A 234 11.61 31.48 -0.86
C GLY A 234 10.43 31.67 -1.77
N GLY A 235 9.20 31.68 -1.26
CA GLY A 235 7.98 31.84 -2.04
C GLY A 235 6.94 32.72 -1.38
N ASP A 236 5.81 32.92 -2.06
CA ASP A 236 4.61 33.59 -1.52
C ASP A 236 3.54 32.53 -1.24
N VAL A 237 3.57 31.95 -0.03
CA VAL A 237 2.67 30.87 0.39
C VAL A 237 1.19 31.28 0.42
N GLU A 238 0.90 32.56 0.35
CA GLU A 238 -0.48 33.04 0.20
C GLU A 238 -1.04 32.81 -1.21
N LYS A 239 -0.17 32.77 -2.23
CA LYS A 239 -0.55 32.57 -3.64
C LYS A 239 -0.44 31.12 -4.08
N GLU A 240 0.61 30.42 -3.64
CA GLU A 240 0.88 29.03 -4.01
C GLU A 240 1.82 28.36 -3.00
N ALA A 241 1.85 27.03 -3.00
CA ALA A 241 2.82 26.29 -2.20
C ALA A 241 4.23 26.47 -2.75
N PHE A 242 5.19 26.79 -1.87
CA PHE A 242 6.61 26.81 -2.21
C PHE A 242 7.19 25.39 -2.15
N THR A 243 7.40 24.78 -3.30
CA THR A 243 7.84 23.39 -3.42
C THR A 243 9.32 23.20 -3.78
N ASP A 244 10.05 24.27 -4.06
CA ASP A 244 11.49 24.22 -4.28
C ASP A 244 12.23 23.96 -2.97
N VAL A 245 12.71 22.74 -2.83
CA VAL A 245 13.37 22.24 -1.62
C VAL A 245 14.90 22.27 -1.71
N ALA A 246 15.45 22.64 -2.88
CA ALA A 246 16.90 22.60 -3.10
C ALA A 246 17.60 23.87 -2.60
N THR A 247 16.89 25.00 -2.60
CA THR A 247 17.49 26.32 -2.39
C THR A 247 17.01 27.06 -1.14
N GLY A 248 15.94 26.58 -0.48
CA GLY A 248 15.33 27.26 0.66
C GLY A 248 16.11 27.11 1.96
N THR A 249 15.99 28.14 2.82
CA THR A 249 16.48 28.14 4.20
C THR A 249 15.28 27.96 5.14
N LEU A 250 15.43 27.18 6.20
CA LEU A 250 14.35 26.96 7.16
C LEU A 250 14.10 28.23 7.99
N VAL A 251 12.81 28.59 8.11
CA VAL A 251 12.30 29.68 8.95
C VAL A 251 11.20 29.12 9.86
N ASN A 252 10.87 29.78 10.95
CA ASN A 252 9.80 29.39 11.89
C ASN A 252 9.86 27.93 12.35
N SER A 253 11.03 27.32 12.37
CA SER A 253 11.26 25.89 12.57
C SER A 253 12.06 25.57 13.84
N GLY A 254 11.93 26.37 14.89
CA GLY A 254 12.59 26.18 16.17
C GLY A 254 14.10 25.97 15.98
N PHE A 255 14.64 24.85 16.46
CA PHE A 255 16.09 24.54 16.40
C PHE A 255 16.62 24.29 14.97
N LEU A 256 15.75 24.17 13.97
CA LEU A 256 16.12 24.02 12.55
C LEU A 256 16.20 25.36 11.82
N THR A 257 15.73 26.46 12.41
CA THR A 257 15.71 27.77 11.76
C THR A 257 17.10 28.20 11.35
N GLY A 258 17.24 28.73 10.13
CA GLY A 258 18.50 29.16 9.53
C GLY A 258 19.32 28.05 8.87
N LYS A 259 18.90 26.81 8.91
CA LYS A 259 19.57 25.66 8.27
C LYS A 259 19.12 25.48 6.85
N SER A 260 19.97 24.86 6.03
CA SER A 260 19.57 24.32 4.73
C SER A 260 18.63 23.12 4.91
N VAL A 261 17.83 22.82 3.90
CA VAL A 261 16.91 21.65 3.91
C VAL A 261 17.66 20.33 4.16
N GLU A 262 18.87 20.19 3.59
CA GLU A 262 19.65 18.95 3.76
C GLU A 262 20.14 18.78 5.21
N GLU A 263 20.66 19.85 5.84
CA GLU A 263 21.08 19.83 7.24
C GLU A 263 19.89 19.58 8.17
N ALA A 264 18.77 20.26 7.92
CA ALA A 264 17.55 20.11 8.69
C ALA A 264 17.00 18.69 8.66
N LYS A 265 17.01 18.02 7.49
CA LYS A 265 16.59 16.61 7.39
C LYS A 265 17.43 15.67 8.25
N LYS A 266 18.74 15.87 8.27
CA LYS A 266 19.63 15.04 9.10
C LYS A 266 19.38 15.26 10.58
N GLU A 267 19.27 16.54 10.99
CA GLU A 267 19.12 16.90 12.38
C GLU A 267 17.75 16.53 12.95
N ILE A 268 16.68 16.76 12.19
CA ILE A 268 15.33 16.37 12.65
C ILE A 268 15.19 14.85 12.81
N ILE A 269 15.77 14.06 11.93
CA ILE A 269 15.76 12.59 12.05
C ILE A 269 16.48 12.16 13.33
N ALA A 270 17.66 12.71 13.59
CA ALA A 270 18.41 12.43 14.83
C ALA A 270 17.62 12.85 16.08
N TRP A 271 16.95 13.99 16.04
CA TRP A 271 16.09 14.47 17.12
C TRP A 271 14.88 13.54 17.35
N LEU A 272 14.21 13.11 16.27
CA LEU A 272 13.07 12.20 16.35
C LEU A 272 13.46 10.86 16.99
N GLU A 273 14.63 10.33 16.65
CA GLU A 273 15.19 9.10 17.23
C GLU A 273 15.55 9.26 18.71
N ASP A 274 16.21 10.38 19.08
CA ASP A 274 16.54 10.70 20.47
C ASP A 274 15.27 10.80 21.34
N LYS A 275 14.25 11.48 20.85
CA LYS A 275 12.95 11.62 21.53
C LYS A 275 12.06 10.38 21.46
N LYS A 276 12.44 9.36 20.67
CA LYS A 276 11.66 8.14 20.45
C LYS A 276 10.24 8.42 19.91
N VAL A 277 10.12 9.43 19.08
CA VAL A 277 8.89 9.83 18.39
C VAL A 277 8.96 9.64 16.89
N GLY A 278 10.03 9.04 16.37
CA GLY A 278 10.19 8.70 14.97
C GLY A 278 11.51 8.01 14.69
N THR A 279 11.68 7.52 13.47
CA THR A 279 12.90 6.85 13.02
C THR A 279 13.14 7.12 11.53
N ALA A 280 14.40 7.07 11.11
CA ALA A 280 14.74 7.05 9.70
C ALA A 280 14.06 5.89 9.00
N LYS A 281 13.51 6.11 7.82
CA LYS A 281 12.83 5.08 7.05
C LYS A 281 13.10 5.20 5.56
N LYS A 282 13.40 4.07 4.96
CA LYS A 282 13.43 3.91 3.51
C LYS A 282 12.10 3.32 3.05
N ASN A 283 11.52 3.86 2.00
CA ASN A 283 10.28 3.36 1.42
C ASN A 283 10.39 3.25 -0.11
N PHE A 284 9.46 2.53 -0.73
CA PHE A 284 9.43 2.29 -2.17
C PHE A 284 8.02 2.52 -2.71
N LYS A 285 7.91 3.02 -3.95
CA LYS A 285 6.64 3.01 -4.70
C LYS A 285 6.24 1.60 -5.10
N LEU A 286 7.24 0.75 -5.41
CA LEU A 286 7.05 -0.66 -5.71
C LEU A 286 6.31 -1.34 -4.55
N ARG A 287 5.31 -2.14 -4.88
CA ARG A 287 4.51 -2.91 -3.91
C ARG A 287 4.66 -4.39 -4.16
N ASP A 288 4.41 -5.20 -3.14
CA ASP A 288 4.36 -6.64 -3.31
C ASP A 288 3.27 -7.04 -4.30
N TRP A 289 3.54 -8.06 -5.07
CA TRP A 289 2.66 -8.50 -6.14
C TRP A 289 1.49 -9.32 -5.59
N VAL A 290 0.25 -8.88 -5.86
CA VAL A 290 -0.98 -9.65 -5.59
C VAL A 290 -1.00 -10.83 -6.54
N PHE A 291 -0.72 -12.04 -6.01
CA PHE A 291 -0.36 -13.18 -6.83
C PHE A 291 -1.51 -14.16 -7.07
N SER A 292 -2.48 -14.30 -6.17
CA SER A 292 -3.59 -15.24 -6.32
C SER A 292 -4.75 -14.70 -7.17
N ARG A 293 -5.38 -15.59 -7.95
CA ARG A 293 -6.54 -15.31 -8.79
C ARG A 293 -7.65 -16.32 -8.53
N GLN A 294 -8.89 -15.82 -8.49
CA GLN A 294 -10.10 -16.61 -8.31
C GLN A 294 -10.61 -17.09 -9.68
N ARG A 295 -9.77 -17.86 -10.37
CA ARG A 295 -10.03 -18.40 -11.71
C ARG A 295 -9.73 -19.89 -11.76
N TYR A 296 -10.40 -20.62 -12.64
CA TYR A 296 -10.04 -21.99 -12.95
C TYR A 296 -8.75 -22.06 -13.78
N TRP A 297 -8.69 -21.28 -14.86
CA TRP A 297 -7.52 -21.25 -15.75
C TRP A 297 -6.36 -20.46 -15.13
N GLY A 298 -5.36 -21.20 -14.75
CA GLY A 298 -4.11 -20.76 -14.15
C GLY A 298 -3.41 -21.93 -13.47
N GLU A 299 -2.15 -21.77 -13.12
CA GLU A 299 -1.41 -22.77 -12.35
C GLU A 299 -1.97 -22.82 -10.92
N PRO A 300 -2.42 -24.00 -10.42
CA PRO A 300 -2.85 -24.12 -9.02
C PRO A 300 -1.71 -23.76 -8.06
N ILE A 301 -2.03 -22.98 -7.04
CA ILE A 301 -1.07 -22.67 -5.97
C ILE A 301 -0.87 -23.90 -5.11
N PRO A 302 0.35 -24.48 -5.01
CA PRO A 302 0.60 -25.78 -4.39
C PRO A 302 0.73 -25.66 -2.86
N ILE A 303 -0.36 -25.21 -2.21
CA ILE A 303 -0.45 -25.07 -0.74
C ILE A 303 -1.64 -25.84 -0.22
N VAL A 304 -1.50 -26.38 0.97
CA VAL A 304 -2.54 -27.04 1.76
C VAL A 304 -2.75 -26.25 3.05
N HIS A 305 -3.98 -25.83 3.31
CA HIS A 305 -4.39 -25.18 4.53
C HIS A 305 -4.75 -26.22 5.59
N CYS A 306 -3.90 -26.38 6.59
CA CYS A 306 -4.08 -27.33 7.68
C CYS A 306 -4.47 -26.61 8.98
N PRO A 307 -5.56 -26.99 9.68
CA PRO A 307 -5.93 -26.35 10.94
C PRO A 307 -4.89 -26.44 12.04
N LYS A 308 -3.96 -27.42 11.98
CA LYS A 308 -2.90 -27.62 12.97
C LYS A 308 -1.56 -27.02 12.54
N CYS A 309 -1.21 -27.13 11.25
CA CYS A 309 0.12 -26.75 10.75
C CYS A 309 0.13 -25.40 10.02
N GLY A 310 -1.05 -24.79 9.76
CA GLY A 310 -1.17 -23.60 8.93
C GLY A 310 -0.97 -23.92 7.44
N ASN A 311 -0.34 -23.03 6.72
CA ASN A 311 -0.06 -23.21 5.29
C ASN A 311 1.13 -24.16 5.08
N VAL A 312 0.87 -25.28 4.42
CA VAL A 312 1.85 -26.35 4.17
C VAL A 312 2.04 -26.53 2.66
N PRO A 313 3.25 -26.46 2.11
CA PRO A 313 3.45 -26.68 0.68
C PRO A 313 3.22 -28.16 0.31
N VAL A 314 2.69 -28.39 -0.88
CA VAL A 314 2.62 -29.72 -1.49
C VAL A 314 4.05 -30.23 -1.66
N PRO A 315 4.34 -31.51 -1.37
CA PRO A 315 5.66 -32.12 -1.58
C PRO A 315 6.14 -31.95 -3.03
N GLU A 316 7.43 -31.71 -3.22
CA GLU A 316 7.98 -31.39 -4.55
C GLU A 316 7.88 -32.56 -5.54
N ASP A 317 7.91 -33.81 -5.03
CA ASP A 317 7.74 -35.03 -5.81
C ASP A 317 6.29 -35.29 -6.24
N GLU A 318 5.31 -34.65 -5.59
CA GLU A 318 3.90 -34.67 -5.99
C GLU A 318 3.53 -33.61 -7.03
N LEU A 319 4.47 -32.73 -7.39
CA LEU A 319 4.25 -31.73 -8.44
C LEU A 319 4.31 -32.37 -9.83
N PRO A 320 3.46 -31.94 -10.79
CA PRO A 320 2.51 -30.83 -10.71
C PRO A 320 1.21 -31.21 -10.00
N LEU A 321 0.74 -30.32 -9.09
CA LEU A 321 -0.65 -30.33 -8.66
C LEU A 321 -1.54 -29.95 -9.86
N LYS A 322 -2.30 -30.92 -10.38
CA LYS A 322 -3.10 -30.74 -11.60
C LYS A 322 -4.45 -30.12 -11.30
N LEU A 323 -4.95 -29.31 -12.24
CA LEU A 323 -6.36 -28.90 -12.26
C LEU A 323 -7.27 -30.14 -12.42
N PRO A 324 -8.39 -30.19 -11.70
CA PRO A 324 -9.39 -31.26 -11.91
C PRO A 324 -10.14 -31.04 -13.23
N GLU A 325 -10.61 -32.12 -13.87
CA GLU A 325 -11.52 -31.99 -14.96
C GLU A 325 -12.90 -31.56 -14.46
N VAL A 326 -13.50 -30.56 -15.11
CA VAL A 326 -14.79 -29.99 -14.71
C VAL A 326 -15.67 -29.71 -15.92
N GLU A 327 -16.98 -29.88 -15.74
CA GLU A 327 -17.96 -29.55 -16.77
C GLU A 327 -18.16 -28.03 -16.91
N SER A 328 -17.98 -27.28 -15.83
CA SER A 328 -18.11 -25.83 -15.78
C SER A 328 -17.02 -25.19 -14.90
N TYR A 329 -16.45 -24.11 -15.38
CA TYR A 329 -15.44 -23.29 -14.69
C TYR A 329 -15.89 -21.83 -14.52
N GLN A 330 -17.18 -21.60 -14.46
CA GLN A 330 -17.74 -20.28 -14.26
C GLN A 330 -17.38 -19.74 -12.86
N PRO A 331 -17.03 -18.45 -12.74
CA PRO A 331 -16.76 -17.84 -11.46
C PRO A 331 -17.96 -17.93 -10.51
N THR A 332 -17.71 -18.25 -9.25
CA THR A 332 -18.75 -18.28 -8.22
C THR A 332 -19.32 -16.87 -7.95
N GLY A 333 -20.56 -16.77 -7.50
CA GLY A 333 -21.15 -15.48 -7.08
C GLY A 333 -20.57 -14.95 -5.76
N THR A 334 -19.90 -15.80 -4.97
CA THR A 334 -19.38 -15.49 -3.64
C THR A 334 -18.02 -14.80 -3.68
N GLY A 335 -17.32 -14.84 -4.81
CA GLY A 335 -15.96 -14.35 -4.96
C GLY A 335 -14.89 -15.40 -4.63
N GLU A 336 -15.28 -16.65 -4.39
CA GLU A 336 -14.38 -17.78 -4.31
C GLU A 336 -14.01 -18.30 -5.70
N SER A 337 -12.87 -18.99 -5.80
CA SER A 337 -12.47 -19.67 -7.03
C SER A 337 -13.48 -20.74 -7.44
N PRO A 338 -13.69 -21.01 -8.74
CA PRO A 338 -14.46 -22.16 -9.19
C PRO A 338 -13.98 -23.49 -8.61
N LEU A 339 -12.70 -23.61 -8.31
CA LEU A 339 -12.10 -24.79 -7.66
C LEU A 339 -12.65 -25.03 -6.26
N ALA A 340 -13.07 -23.99 -5.54
CA ALA A 340 -13.63 -24.11 -4.20
C ALA A 340 -14.93 -24.92 -4.13
N ALA A 341 -15.65 -25.04 -5.24
CA ALA A 341 -16.88 -25.83 -5.34
C ALA A 341 -16.65 -27.33 -5.62
N ILE A 342 -15.39 -27.76 -5.77
CA ILE A 342 -15.05 -29.13 -6.13
C ILE A 342 -14.52 -29.87 -4.89
N ASP A 343 -15.42 -30.39 -4.07
CA ASP A 343 -15.10 -31.02 -2.79
C ASP A 343 -14.06 -32.14 -2.92
N SER A 344 -14.14 -32.96 -3.97
CA SER A 344 -13.22 -34.07 -4.24
C SER A 344 -11.79 -33.61 -4.52
N TRP A 345 -11.62 -32.38 -4.99
CA TRP A 345 -10.30 -31.78 -5.24
C TRP A 345 -9.81 -30.96 -4.06
N VAL A 346 -10.72 -30.21 -3.40
CA VAL A 346 -10.39 -29.31 -2.28
C VAL A 346 -9.97 -30.10 -1.05
N ASN A 347 -10.73 -31.13 -0.66
CA ASN A 347 -10.46 -31.91 0.54
C ASN A 347 -9.26 -32.84 0.34
N THR A 348 -8.32 -32.78 1.27
CA THR A 348 -7.07 -33.54 1.21
C THR A 348 -6.56 -33.82 2.63
N THR A 349 -5.42 -34.48 2.73
CA THR A 349 -4.69 -34.67 3.98
C THR A 349 -3.47 -33.74 4.03
N CYS A 350 -3.16 -33.26 5.21
CA CYS A 350 -1.97 -32.44 5.42
C CYS A 350 -0.68 -33.27 5.20
N PRO A 351 0.23 -32.82 4.31
CA PRO A 351 1.48 -33.54 4.07
C PRO A 351 2.40 -33.60 5.31
N CYS A 352 2.21 -32.68 6.25
CA CYS A 352 3.05 -32.61 7.46
C CYS A 352 2.54 -33.51 8.60
N CYS A 353 1.24 -33.48 8.90
CA CYS A 353 0.70 -34.17 10.10
C CYS A 353 -0.39 -35.21 9.79
N GLY A 354 -0.77 -35.43 8.53
CA GLY A 354 -1.79 -36.37 8.11
C GLY A 354 -3.23 -36.02 8.48
N ALA A 355 -3.46 -34.87 9.13
CA ALA A 355 -4.82 -34.44 9.49
C ALA A 355 -5.63 -33.99 8.26
N PRO A 356 -6.99 -34.03 8.32
CA PRO A 356 -7.83 -33.45 7.28
C PRO A 356 -7.48 -31.99 7.03
N ALA A 357 -7.35 -31.62 5.78
CA ALA A 357 -6.91 -30.31 5.35
C ALA A 357 -7.57 -29.92 4.00
N LYS A 358 -7.38 -28.67 3.57
CA LYS A 358 -7.94 -28.19 2.30
C LYS A 358 -6.83 -27.67 1.39
N ARG A 359 -6.91 -27.98 0.10
CA ARG A 359 -6.04 -27.35 -0.91
C ARG A 359 -6.40 -25.90 -1.09
N GLU A 360 -5.38 -25.07 -1.39
CA GLU A 360 -5.58 -23.72 -1.89
C GLU A 360 -6.37 -23.78 -3.20
N THR A 361 -7.40 -22.95 -3.30
CA THR A 361 -8.32 -22.96 -4.46
C THR A 361 -8.03 -21.84 -5.46
N ASN A 362 -7.18 -20.90 -5.10
CA ASN A 362 -6.73 -19.86 -6.03
C ASN A 362 -5.68 -20.39 -6.99
N THR A 363 -5.62 -19.78 -8.17
CA THR A 363 -4.59 -20.04 -9.17
C THR A 363 -3.63 -18.87 -9.29
N MET A 364 -2.47 -19.10 -9.88
CA MET A 364 -1.48 -18.06 -10.17
C MET A 364 -1.94 -17.19 -11.35
N PRO A 365 -1.48 -15.94 -11.46
CA PRO A 365 -1.76 -15.11 -12.62
C PRO A 365 -1.04 -15.64 -13.86
N GLN A 366 -1.51 -15.28 -15.05
CA GLN A 366 -0.91 -15.71 -16.32
C GLN A 366 0.60 -15.34 -16.42
N TRP A 367 1.03 -14.29 -15.76
CA TRP A 367 2.43 -13.85 -15.76
C TRP A 367 3.33 -14.69 -14.86
N ALA A 368 2.78 -15.53 -13.99
CA ALA A 368 3.58 -16.42 -13.16
C ALA A 368 4.47 -17.35 -14.01
N GLY A 369 3.88 -18.00 -14.99
CA GLY A 369 4.62 -18.87 -15.91
C GLY A 369 5.61 -18.12 -16.80
N SER A 370 5.23 -16.94 -17.30
CA SER A 370 6.09 -16.16 -18.19
C SER A 370 7.21 -15.41 -17.46
N SER A 371 7.14 -15.22 -16.14
CA SER A 371 8.17 -14.50 -15.38
C SER A 371 9.53 -15.22 -15.34
N TRP A 372 9.58 -16.52 -15.62
CA TRP A 372 10.80 -17.32 -15.64
C TRP A 372 11.08 -17.97 -17.02
N TYR A 373 10.42 -17.53 -18.09
CA TYR A 373 10.51 -18.12 -19.43
C TYR A 373 11.94 -18.22 -19.95
N PHE A 374 12.78 -17.27 -19.60
CA PHE A 374 14.18 -17.22 -20.05
C PHE A 374 15.03 -18.41 -19.55
N LEU A 375 14.68 -19.00 -18.40
CA LEU A 375 15.33 -20.22 -17.90
C LEU A 375 14.99 -21.45 -18.77
N ARG A 376 13.85 -21.40 -19.47
CA ARG A 376 13.40 -22.48 -20.35
C ARG A 376 14.21 -22.60 -21.64
N TYR A 377 14.96 -21.59 -22.00
CA TYR A 377 15.80 -21.65 -23.19
C TYR A 377 17.05 -22.53 -23.00
N VAL A 378 17.36 -22.94 -21.79
CA VAL A 378 18.48 -23.82 -21.47
C VAL A 378 18.06 -25.23 -21.10
N ASP A 379 16.75 -25.57 -21.18
CA ASP A 379 16.15 -26.86 -20.87
C ASP A 379 15.92 -27.71 -22.12
#